data_69a216942331247b8b5e3360c860d37c
#
_entry.id   69a216942331247b8b5e3360c860d37c
#
_cell.length_a   1.000
_cell.length_b   1.000
_cell.length_c   1.000
_cell.angle_alpha   90.00
_cell.angle_beta   90.00
_cell.angle_gamma   90.00
#
_symmetry.space_group_name_H-M   'P 1'
#
loop_
_entity.id
_entity.type
_entity.pdbx_description
1 polymer ?
#
loop_
_entity_poly.entity_id
_entity_poly.type
_entity_poly.pdbx_seq_one_letter_code
_entity_poly.pdbx_strand_id
1 'polypeptide(L)'
;MHDIRNVLELAQKTGVAVGHFNVADLVLLKAVFSSAQDLHVPVLVGASEGEREFMGVSQIAAVIRSLREESDFPIFRNADHTHTLEKAIEAAKAGFDTVVFDASALSLEDNARQTKEAVEALKAINPAILVEGEIGNIGTVSEIHQFAPDLSKYLTTPADAKHFVEFTGVDVLAPAVHRGQPESIIPRNRFLTEVLNRVATVVQSLFTVINRII
;
A
#
# COMPACT_ATOMS: atom_id res chain seq x y z
N MET A 1 20.12 4.10 7.03
CA MET A 1 18.95 4.32 6.14
C MET A 1 18.14 3.03 6.13
N HIS A 2 16.86 3.10 6.49
CA HIS A 2 15.98 1.93 6.52
C HIS A 2 15.65 1.50 5.09
N ASP A 3 15.71 0.18 4.83
CA ASP A 3 15.39 -0.43 3.54
C ASP A 3 14.09 -1.21 3.65
N ILE A 4 13.11 -0.86 2.81
CA ILE A 4 11.79 -1.50 2.80
C ILE A 4 11.89 -3.00 2.45
N ARG A 5 12.79 -3.42 1.56
CA ARG A 5 12.97 -4.82 1.21
C ARG A 5 13.37 -5.65 2.43
N ASN A 6 14.36 -5.18 3.19
CA ASN A 6 14.79 -5.85 4.41
C ASN A 6 13.66 -5.95 5.45
N VAL A 7 12.83 -4.91 5.57
CA VAL A 7 11.67 -4.91 6.47
C VAL A 7 10.65 -5.96 6.05
N LEU A 8 10.29 -6.03 4.76
CA LEU A 8 9.33 -7.01 4.25
C LEU A 8 9.85 -8.44 4.33
N GLU A 9 11.14 -8.68 4.03
CA GLU A 9 11.77 -9.99 4.19
C GLU A 9 11.79 -10.46 5.65
N LEU A 10 12.09 -9.55 6.59
CA LEU A 10 12.06 -9.88 8.02
C LEU A 10 10.63 -10.19 8.47
N ALA A 11 9.65 -9.39 8.04
CA ALA A 11 8.24 -9.60 8.34
C ALA A 11 7.77 -10.97 7.83
N GLN A 12 8.13 -11.34 6.60
CA GLN A 12 7.84 -12.66 6.04
C GLN A 12 8.47 -13.80 6.85
N LYS A 13 9.76 -13.68 7.20
CA LYS A 13 10.48 -14.69 7.99
C LYS A 13 9.90 -14.88 9.39
N THR A 14 9.37 -13.82 9.98
CA THR A 14 8.79 -13.85 11.33
C THR A 14 7.29 -14.09 11.36
N GLY A 15 6.64 -14.17 10.18
CA GLY A 15 5.19 -14.41 10.08
C GLY A 15 4.35 -13.23 10.59
N VAL A 16 4.85 -12.00 10.48
CA VAL A 16 4.14 -10.77 10.86
C VAL A 16 3.80 -9.94 9.63
N ALA A 17 2.74 -9.14 9.70
CA ALA A 17 2.39 -8.19 8.66
C ALA A 17 2.96 -6.80 8.97
N VAL A 18 3.33 -6.06 7.92
CA VAL A 18 3.64 -4.63 8.02
C VAL A 18 2.36 -3.83 7.76
N GLY A 19 2.06 -2.86 8.61
CA GLY A 19 0.89 -2.01 8.44
C GLY A 19 1.05 -1.07 7.24
N HIS A 20 0.00 -0.99 6.40
CA HIS A 20 -0.12 -0.06 5.29
C HIS A 20 -1.37 0.81 5.49
N PHE A 21 -1.21 2.14 5.50
CA PHE A 21 -2.28 3.09 5.80
C PHE A 21 -2.29 4.21 4.77
N ASN A 22 -3.39 4.36 4.06
CA ASN A 22 -3.58 5.49 3.16
C ASN A 22 -3.86 6.76 3.95
N VAL A 23 -3.28 7.86 3.46
CA VAL A 23 -3.43 9.18 4.08
C VAL A 23 -3.84 10.21 3.02
N ALA A 24 -4.82 11.04 3.37
CA ALA A 24 -5.32 12.13 2.54
C ALA A 24 -4.92 13.52 3.06
N ASP A 25 -4.27 13.59 4.22
CA ASP A 25 -3.84 14.83 4.83
C ASP A 25 -2.70 14.65 5.85
N LEU A 26 -2.14 15.76 6.30
CA LEU A 26 -1.05 15.78 7.28
C LEU A 26 -1.49 15.31 8.68
N VAL A 27 -2.75 15.48 9.05
CA VAL A 27 -3.26 15.08 10.37
C VAL A 27 -3.25 13.57 10.49
N LEU A 28 -3.82 12.90 9.47
CA LEU A 28 -3.83 11.45 9.41
C LEU A 28 -2.42 10.86 9.29
N LEU A 29 -1.56 11.46 8.45
CA LEU A 29 -0.16 11.06 8.35
C LEU A 29 0.55 11.09 9.71
N LYS A 30 0.42 12.19 10.45
CA LYS A 30 1.04 12.31 11.79
C LYS A 30 0.45 11.33 12.80
N ALA A 31 -0.84 11.04 12.73
CA ALA A 31 -1.48 10.06 13.60
C ALA A 31 -0.92 8.65 13.35
N VAL A 32 -0.81 8.24 12.08
CA VAL A 32 -0.20 6.95 11.68
C VAL A 32 1.25 6.88 12.13
N PHE A 33 2.02 7.93 11.85
CA PHE A 33 3.44 7.99 12.21
C PHE A 33 3.68 7.91 13.71
N SER A 34 2.96 8.71 14.52
CA SER A 34 3.08 8.70 15.98
C SER A 34 2.70 7.33 16.56
N SER A 35 1.62 6.71 16.06
CA SER A 35 1.21 5.38 16.50
C SER A 35 2.26 4.31 16.19
N ALA A 36 2.88 4.39 15.00
CA ALA A 36 3.95 3.48 14.62
C ALA A 36 5.20 3.64 15.51
N GLN A 37 5.56 4.88 15.85
CA GLN A 37 6.66 5.17 16.77
C GLN A 37 6.38 4.63 18.19
N ASP A 38 5.19 4.86 18.73
CA ASP A 38 4.79 4.36 20.06
C ASP A 38 4.84 2.83 20.15
N LEU A 39 4.49 2.16 19.05
CA LEU A 39 4.49 0.69 18.95
C LEU A 39 5.84 0.11 18.53
N HIS A 40 6.79 0.95 18.14
CA HIS A 40 8.13 0.58 17.64
C HIS A 40 8.05 -0.36 16.44
N VAL A 41 7.21 -0.05 15.45
CA VAL A 41 6.97 -0.88 14.27
C VAL A 41 7.13 -0.10 12.98
N PRO A 42 7.70 -0.73 11.93
CA PRO A 42 7.75 -0.12 10.61
C PRO A 42 6.34 0.09 10.04
N VAL A 43 6.18 1.11 9.21
CA VAL A 43 4.89 1.43 8.59
C VAL A 43 5.06 1.87 7.14
N LEU A 44 4.13 1.42 6.27
CA LEU A 44 3.92 2.00 4.94
C LEU A 44 2.81 3.04 5.00
N VAL A 45 3.07 4.17 4.39
CA VAL A 45 2.09 5.23 4.20
C VAL A 45 1.75 5.29 2.72
N GLY A 46 0.50 4.93 2.41
CA GLY A 46 -0.05 4.92 1.07
C GLY A 46 -0.69 6.25 0.71
N ALA A 47 -0.68 6.54 -0.58
CA ALA A 47 -1.51 7.56 -1.18
C ALA A 47 -1.97 7.07 -2.55
N SER A 48 -3.28 6.97 -2.75
CA SER A 48 -3.90 6.67 -4.04
C SER A 48 -3.64 7.79 -5.06
N GLU A 49 -3.95 7.55 -6.34
CA GLU A 49 -3.79 8.60 -7.36
C GLU A 49 -4.53 9.89 -6.98
N GLY A 50 -5.80 9.79 -6.53
CA GLY A 50 -6.59 10.95 -6.12
C GLY A 50 -6.01 11.67 -4.90
N GLU A 51 -5.50 10.94 -3.92
CA GLU A 51 -4.83 11.54 -2.76
C GLU A 51 -3.52 12.23 -3.16
N ARG A 52 -2.74 11.62 -4.06
CA ARG A 52 -1.52 12.24 -4.60
C ARG A 52 -1.83 13.49 -5.44
N GLU A 53 -2.90 13.49 -6.22
CA GLU A 53 -3.34 14.67 -6.96
C GLU A 53 -3.77 15.80 -6.04
N PHE A 54 -4.49 15.48 -4.97
CA PHE A 54 -4.95 16.47 -3.99
C PHE A 54 -3.80 17.04 -3.14
N MET A 55 -2.95 16.19 -2.59
CA MET A 55 -1.86 16.59 -1.69
C MET A 55 -0.62 17.11 -2.42
N GLY A 56 -0.43 16.74 -3.67
CA GLY A 56 0.80 16.91 -4.43
C GLY A 56 1.81 15.77 -4.21
N VAL A 57 2.24 15.13 -5.32
CA VAL A 57 3.15 13.96 -5.29
C VAL A 57 4.46 14.29 -4.59
N SER A 58 5.07 15.42 -4.94
CA SER A 58 6.33 15.87 -4.35
C SER A 58 6.18 16.32 -2.90
N GLN A 59 5.05 16.91 -2.53
CA GLN A 59 4.75 17.41 -1.21
C GLN A 59 4.63 16.24 -0.21
N ILE A 60 3.82 15.23 -0.53
CA ILE A 60 3.69 14.06 0.35
C ILE A 60 5.02 13.32 0.50
N ALA A 61 5.78 13.15 -0.60
CA ALA A 61 7.09 12.52 -0.56
C ALA A 61 8.07 13.29 0.33
N ALA A 62 8.07 14.64 0.27
CA ALA A 62 8.93 15.49 1.07
C ALA A 62 8.58 15.44 2.56
N VAL A 63 7.29 15.46 2.92
CA VAL A 63 6.86 15.38 4.31
C VAL A 63 7.25 14.05 4.94
N ILE A 64 7.00 12.93 4.26
CA ILE A 64 7.37 11.61 4.79
C ILE A 64 8.88 11.47 4.90
N ARG A 65 9.64 12.02 3.94
CA ARG A 65 11.10 12.06 4.01
C ARG A 65 11.57 12.83 5.23
N SER A 66 11.03 14.02 5.51
CA SER A 66 11.36 14.82 6.70
C SER A 66 11.11 14.03 7.97
N LEU A 67 9.95 13.39 8.12
CA LEU A 67 9.64 12.56 9.29
C LEU A 67 10.63 11.40 9.47
N ARG A 68 11.03 10.75 8.37
CA ARG A 68 12.03 9.66 8.39
C ARG A 68 13.40 10.16 8.83
N GLU A 69 13.87 11.28 8.28
CA GLU A 69 15.20 11.84 8.54
C GLU A 69 15.31 12.40 9.96
N GLU A 70 14.28 13.10 10.44
CA GLU A 70 14.28 13.71 11.78
C GLU A 70 14.26 12.68 12.91
N SER A 71 13.61 11.53 12.71
CA SER A 71 13.42 10.53 13.77
C SER A 71 14.21 9.24 13.57
N ASP A 72 14.91 9.08 12.44
CA ASP A 72 15.54 7.82 11.99
C ASP A 72 14.59 6.61 12.12
N PHE A 73 13.33 6.80 11.70
CA PHE A 73 12.27 5.82 11.87
C PHE A 73 11.87 5.15 10.54
N PRO A 74 11.59 3.82 10.52
CA PRO A 74 11.23 3.08 9.31
C PRO A 74 9.79 3.36 8.85
N ILE A 75 9.57 4.54 8.29
CA ILE A 75 8.35 4.94 7.58
C ILE A 75 8.62 4.96 6.07
N PHE A 76 7.76 4.34 5.27
CA PHE A 76 7.94 4.15 3.84
C PHE A 76 6.76 4.71 3.04
N ARG A 77 7.05 5.23 1.85
CA ARG A 77 6.09 5.84 0.93
C ARG A 77 5.61 4.81 -0.07
N ASN A 78 4.31 4.65 -0.18
CA ASN A 78 3.67 3.80 -1.18
C ASN A 78 2.78 4.63 -2.10
N ALA A 79 3.01 4.53 -3.42
CA ALA A 79 2.09 5.05 -4.42
C ALA A 79 1.04 3.98 -4.68
N ASP A 80 -0.08 4.11 -3.97
CA ASP A 80 -1.15 3.13 -3.95
C ASP A 80 -2.05 3.26 -5.19
N HIS A 81 -2.53 2.14 -5.72
CA HIS A 81 -3.37 2.02 -6.92
C HIS A 81 -2.99 3.01 -8.02
N THR A 82 -1.87 2.74 -8.68
CA THR A 82 -1.36 3.56 -9.77
C THR A 82 -1.70 2.91 -11.11
N HIS A 83 -2.56 3.55 -11.91
CA HIS A 83 -3.16 2.94 -13.09
C HIS A 83 -2.43 3.22 -14.41
N THR A 84 -1.49 4.18 -14.43
CA THR A 84 -0.76 4.52 -15.65
C THR A 84 0.74 4.54 -15.42
N LEU A 85 1.49 4.20 -16.47
CA LEU A 85 2.95 4.24 -16.44
C LEU A 85 3.48 5.65 -16.13
N GLU A 86 2.82 6.68 -16.64
CA GLU A 86 3.19 8.08 -16.40
C GLU A 86 3.13 8.44 -14.91
N LYS A 87 2.03 8.09 -14.24
CA LYS A 87 1.82 8.33 -12.80
C LYS A 87 2.77 7.49 -11.93
N ALA A 88 3.09 6.27 -12.37
CA ALA A 88 4.08 5.43 -11.70
C ALA A 88 5.49 6.06 -11.78
N ILE A 89 5.88 6.55 -12.95
CA ILE A 89 7.15 7.25 -13.16
C ILE A 89 7.21 8.54 -12.34
N GLU A 90 6.11 9.30 -12.26
CA GLU A 90 6.01 10.51 -11.43
C GLU A 90 6.30 10.19 -9.96
N ALA A 91 5.66 9.15 -9.42
CA ALA A 91 5.89 8.69 -8.05
C ALA A 91 7.33 8.23 -7.80
N ALA A 92 7.91 7.46 -8.72
CA ALA A 92 9.30 7.00 -8.61
C ALA A 92 10.29 8.18 -8.62
N LYS A 93 10.09 9.18 -9.49
CA LYS A 93 10.91 10.40 -9.54
C LYS A 93 10.76 11.27 -8.29
N ALA A 94 9.58 11.28 -7.65
CA ALA A 94 9.36 11.95 -6.38
C ALA A 94 10.02 11.22 -5.20
N GLY A 95 10.50 10.00 -5.41
CA GLY A 95 11.23 9.19 -4.43
C GLY A 95 10.34 8.30 -3.59
N PHE A 96 9.22 7.84 -4.10
CA PHE A 96 8.44 6.79 -3.44
C PHE A 96 9.26 5.50 -3.32
N ASP A 97 9.05 4.78 -2.21
CA ASP A 97 9.80 3.56 -1.91
C ASP A 97 9.16 2.34 -2.57
N THR A 98 7.81 2.38 -2.75
CA THR A 98 7.03 1.34 -3.39
C THR A 98 5.95 1.94 -4.30
N VAL A 99 5.56 1.19 -5.34
CA VAL A 99 4.46 1.53 -6.25
C VAL A 99 3.58 0.31 -6.45
N VAL A 100 2.29 0.43 -6.20
CA VAL A 100 1.28 -0.54 -6.62
C VAL A 100 0.86 -0.16 -8.03
N PHE A 101 1.26 -0.96 -9.02
CA PHE A 101 0.83 -0.79 -10.40
C PHE A 101 -0.41 -1.65 -10.65
N ASP A 102 -1.56 -0.98 -10.77
CA ASP A 102 -2.86 -1.62 -10.87
C ASP A 102 -3.40 -1.56 -12.30
N ALA A 103 -3.20 -2.63 -13.04
CA ALA A 103 -3.80 -2.89 -14.34
C ALA A 103 -4.82 -4.06 -14.28
N SER A 104 -5.37 -4.35 -13.10
CA SER A 104 -6.27 -5.49 -12.84
C SER A 104 -7.59 -5.44 -13.61
N ALA A 105 -7.98 -4.27 -14.12
CA ALA A 105 -9.14 -4.10 -15.00
C ALA A 105 -8.94 -4.69 -16.41
N LEU A 106 -7.71 -5.00 -16.81
CA LEU A 106 -7.35 -5.54 -18.11
C LEU A 106 -7.39 -7.10 -18.12
N SER A 107 -7.23 -7.69 -19.30
CA SER A 107 -6.93 -9.13 -19.39
C SER A 107 -5.62 -9.45 -18.66
N LEU A 108 -5.46 -10.69 -18.17
CA LEU A 108 -4.24 -11.12 -17.50
C LEU A 108 -2.98 -10.87 -18.35
N GLU A 109 -3.06 -11.13 -19.65
CA GLU A 109 -1.94 -10.93 -20.57
C GLU A 109 -1.60 -9.45 -20.77
N ASP A 110 -2.62 -8.59 -20.95
CA ASP A 110 -2.40 -7.14 -21.09
C ASP A 110 -1.92 -6.51 -19.79
N ASN A 111 -2.48 -6.92 -18.65
CA ASN A 111 -2.02 -6.54 -17.33
C ASN A 111 -0.53 -6.91 -17.15
N ALA A 112 -0.19 -8.18 -17.39
CA ALA A 112 1.18 -8.65 -17.26
C ALA A 112 2.16 -7.86 -18.15
N ARG A 113 1.76 -7.58 -19.40
CA ARG A 113 2.59 -6.78 -20.31
C ARG A 113 2.83 -5.35 -19.81
N GLN A 114 1.76 -4.66 -19.37
CA GLN A 114 1.88 -3.29 -18.86
C GLN A 114 2.62 -3.25 -17.53
N THR A 115 2.39 -4.20 -16.65
CA THR A 115 3.11 -4.30 -15.37
C THR A 115 4.59 -4.55 -15.59
N LYS A 116 4.99 -5.39 -16.55
CA LYS A 116 6.38 -5.59 -16.91
C LYS A 116 7.04 -4.29 -17.38
N GLU A 117 6.38 -3.55 -18.27
CA GLU A 117 6.86 -2.25 -18.74
C GLU A 117 7.05 -1.26 -17.57
N ALA A 118 6.09 -1.24 -16.63
CA ALA A 118 6.20 -0.43 -15.43
C ALA A 118 7.39 -0.86 -14.56
N VAL A 119 7.59 -2.15 -14.31
CA VAL A 119 8.74 -2.67 -13.54
C VAL A 119 10.06 -2.22 -14.16
N GLU A 120 10.22 -2.41 -15.48
CA GLU A 120 11.44 -2.02 -16.19
C GLU A 120 11.70 -0.51 -16.10
N ALA A 121 10.68 0.32 -16.32
CA ALA A 121 10.80 1.77 -16.25
C ALA A 121 11.11 2.28 -14.83
N LEU A 122 10.43 1.74 -13.82
CA LEU A 122 10.62 2.15 -12.43
C LEU A 122 11.99 1.74 -11.89
N LYS A 123 12.43 0.52 -12.19
CA LYS A 123 13.77 0.03 -11.83
C LYS A 123 14.90 0.78 -12.53
N ALA A 124 14.66 1.31 -13.73
CA ALA A 124 15.63 2.17 -14.42
C ALA A 124 15.80 3.53 -13.72
N ILE A 125 14.75 4.04 -13.04
CA ILE A 125 14.81 5.29 -12.27
C ILE A 125 15.44 5.04 -10.89
N ASN A 126 14.98 4.02 -10.20
CA ASN A 126 15.48 3.63 -8.88
C ASN A 126 15.52 2.09 -8.76
N PRO A 127 16.68 1.44 -8.83
CA PRO A 127 16.79 -0.02 -8.70
C PRO A 127 16.27 -0.58 -7.36
N ALA A 128 16.21 0.25 -6.31
CA ALA A 128 15.74 -0.16 -4.98
C ALA A 128 14.22 -0.07 -4.81
N ILE A 129 13.50 0.61 -5.74
CA ILE A 129 12.04 0.72 -5.65
C ILE A 129 11.38 -0.66 -5.70
N LEU A 130 10.38 -0.91 -4.86
CA LEU A 130 9.59 -2.13 -4.97
C LEU A 130 8.34 -1.87 -5.82
N VAL A 131 8.08 -2.78 -6.72
CA VAL A 131 6.87 -2.75 -7.56
C VAL A 131 5.94 -3.89 -7.15
N GLU A 132 4.73 -3.52 -6.78
CA GLU A 132 3.65 -4.45 -6.51
C GLU A 132 2.75 -4.51 -7.75
N GLY A 133 2.41 -5.72 -8.17
CA GLY A 133 1.45 -5.95 -9.25
C GLY A 133 0.15 -6.52 -8.70
N GLU A 134 -0.98 -6.10 -9.25
CA GLU A 134 -2.31 -6.57 -8.86
C GLU A 134 -2.91 -7.46 -9.92
N ILE A 135 -3.45 -8.65 -9.53
CA ILE A 135 -4.12 -9.58 -10.43
C ILE A 135 -5.44 -10.10 -9.86
N GLY A 136 -6.38 -10.32 -10.76
CA GLY A 136 -7.77 -10.61 -10.40
C GLY A 136 -8.52 -9.30 -10.09
N ASN A 137 -9.83 -9.36 -10.06
CA ASN A 137 -10.66 -8.18 -9.82
C ASN A 137 -11.70 -8.50 -8.75
N ILE A 138 -11.56 -7.88 -7.59
CA ILE A 138 -12.54 -7.99 -6.49
C ILE A 138 -13.51 -6.81 -6.46
N GLY A 139 -13.48 -5.94 -7.48
CA GLY A 139 -14.26 -4.71 -7.56
C GLY A 139 -13.61 -3.55 -6.78
N THR A 140 -13.60 -2.39 -7.40
CA THR A 140 -12.98 -1.16 -6.85
C THR A 140 -13.96 -0.29 -6.08
N VAL A 141 -15.21 -0.75 -5.87
CA VAL A 141 -16.27 0.09 -5.31
C VAL A 141 -16.58 -0.31 -3.89
N SER A 142 -16.43 0.62 -2.95
CA SER A 142 -16.92 0.51 -1.57
C SER A 142 -18.45 0.61 -1.48
N GLU A 143 -19.17 0.11 -2.48
CA GLU A 143 -20.63 0.09 -2.49
C GLU A 143 -21.15 -1.15 -1.76
N ILE A 144 -22.13 -0.94 -0.90
CA ILE A 144 -22.89 -2.02 -0.28
C ILE A 144 -23.78 -2.64 -1.37
N HIS A 145 -23.33 -3.71 -1.99
CA HIS A 145 -24.16 -4.46 -2.94
C HIS A 145 -25.24 -5.24 -2.17
N GLN A 146 -26.49 -5.07 -2.54
CA GLN A 146 -27.62 -5.84 -1.97
C GLN A 146 -27.55 -7.35 -2.33
N PHE A 147 -26.77 -7.71 -3.35
CA PHE A 147 -26.47 -9.10 -3.74
C PHE A 147 -24.96 -9.22 -3.94
N ALA A 148 -24.34 -10.18 -3.27
CA ALA A 148 -22.94 -10.49 -3.50
C ALA A 148 -22.77 -10.97 -4.95
N PRO A 149 -21.99 -10.29 -5.81
CA PRO A 149 -21.70 -10.79 -7.13
C PRO A 149 -20.94 -12.12 -7.05
N ASP A 150 -21.12 -13.00 -8.02
CA ASP A 150 -20.29 -14.21 -8.12
C ASP A 150 -18.84 -13.82 -8.49
N LEU A 151 -18.04 -13.64 -7.47
CA LEU A 151 -16.63 -13.24 -7.59
C LEU A 151 -15.72 -14.40 -7.98
N SER A 152 -16.23 -15.63 -8.07
CA SER A 152 -15.41 -16.82 -8.34
C SER A 152 -14.65 -16.75 -9.68
N LYS A 153 -15.19 -16.02 -10.66
CA LYS A 153 -14.59 -15.81 -11.99
C LYS A 153 -13.42 -14.84 -12.01
N TYR A 154 -13.25 -14.08 -10.93
CA TYR A 154 -12.23 -13.03 -10.82
C TYR A 154 -11.10 -13.41 -9.87
N LEU A 155 -11.18 -14.62 -9.29
CA LEU A 155 -10.16 -15.09 -8.37
C LEU A 155 -8.88 -15.46 -9.11
N THR A 156 -7.76 -15.11 -8.49
CA THR A 156 -6.43 -15.47 -8.97
C THR A 156 -6.17 -16.95 -8.70
N THR A 157 -5.79 -17.70 -9.74
CA THR A 157 -5.30 -19.06 -9.56
C THR A 157 -3.82 -19.08 -9.20
N PRO A 158 -3.30 -20.14 -8.52
CA PRO A 158 -1.87 -20.27 -8.28
C PRO A 158 -1.02 -20.29 -9.56
N ALA A 159 -1.57 -20.80 -10.67
CA ALA A 159 -0.89 -20.82 -11.95
C ALA A 159 -0.77 -19.42 -12.54
N ASP A 160 -1.84 -18.63 -12.50
CA ASP A 160 -1.84 -17.23 -12.96
C ASP A 160 -0.89 -16.38 -12.11
N ALA A 161 -0.93 -16.53 -10.77
CA ALA A 161 -0.03 -15.83 -9.86
C ALA A 161 1.45 -16.13 -10.18
N LYS A 162 1.79 -17.41 -10.37
CA LYS A 162 3.15 -17.82 -10.71
C LYS A 162 3.58 -17.23 -12.05
N HIS A 163 2.74 -17.39 -13.09
CA HIS A 163 3.02 -16.88 -14.43
C HIS A 163 3.22 -15.36 -14.42
N PHE A 164 2.35 -14.64 -13.74
CA PHE A 164 2.42 -13.18 -13.62
C PHE A 164 3.72 -12.71 -12.99
N VAL A 165 4.11 -13.27 -11.83
CA VAL A 165 5.34 -12.91 -11.15
C VAL A 165 6.58 -13.24 -11.98
N GLU A 166 6.64 -14.43 -12.58
CA GLU A 166 7.78 -14.84 -13.41
C GLU A 166 7.92 -14.01 -14.69
N PHE A 167 6.81 -13.57 -15.29
CA PHE A 167 6.81 -12.77 -16.51
C PHE A 167 7.10 -11.28 -16.25
N THR A 168 6.51 -10.71 -15.19
CA THR A 168 6.60 -9.27 -14.91
C THR A 168 7.82 -8.87 -14.11
N GLY A 169 8.29 -9.76 -13.23
CA GLY A 169 9.38 -9.47 -12.30
C GLY A 169 8.99 -8.54 -11.16
N VAL A 170 7.70 -8.47 -10.78
CA VAL A 170 7.24 -7.70 -9.61
C VAL A 170 7.89 -8.20 -8.32
N ASP A 171 8.12 -7.30 -7.38
CA ASP A 171 8.68 -7.64 -6.06
C ASP A 171 7.60 -8.13 -5.10
N VAL A 172 6.35 -7.66 -5.27
CA VAL A 172 5.18 -7.97 -4.44
C VAL A 172 3.99 -8.27 -5.34
N LEU A 173 3.13 -9.18 -4.93
CA LEU A 173 1.91 -9.54 -5.65
C LEU A 173 0.68 -9.34 -4.76
N ALA A 174 -0.32 -8.63 -5.25
CA ALA A 174 -1.66 -8.52 -4.69
C ALA A 174 -2.65 -9.41 -5.50
N PRO A 175 -2.88 -10.66 -5.08
CA PRO A 175 -3.80 -11.55 -5.76
C PRO A 175 -5.23 -11.39 -5.21
N ALA A 176 -6.24 -11.45 -6.09
CA ALA A 176 -7.62 -11.59 -5.67
C ALA A 176 -7.86 -13.02 -5.15
N VAL A 177 -7.99 -13.17 -3.84
CA VAL A 177 -8.23 -14.47 -3.19
C VAL A 177 -9.58 -14.48 -2.50
N HIS A 178 -10.29 -15.61 -2.57
CA HIS A 178 -11.52 -15.79 -1.82
C HIS A 178 -11.17 -15.87 -0.33
N ARG A 179 -11.72 -14.97 0.46
CA ARG A 179 -11.75 -15.17 1.91
C ARG A 179 -12.70 -16.34 2.17
N GLY A 180 -12.15 -17.52 2.46
CA GLY A 180 -12.90 -18.59 3.08
C GLY A 180 -13.63 -18.04 4.31
N GLN A 181 -14.68 -18.72 4.76
CA GLN A 181 -15.56 -18.26 5.84
C GLN A 181 -14.82 -17.53 6.96
N PRO A 182 -15.40 -16.46 7.56
CA PRO A 182 -14.69 -15.51 8.45
C PRO A 182 -14.03 -16.13 9.68
N GLU A 183 -14.26 -17.41 9.94
CA GLU A 183 -13.86 -18.07 11.18
C GLU A 183 -12.46 -18.71 11.16
N SER A 184 -11.76 -18.77 10.02
CA SER A 184 -10.61 -19.67 9.91
C SER A 184 -9.25 -19.10 9.52
N ILE A 185 -9.07 -17.84 9.10
CA ILE A 185 -7.83 -17.52 8.38
C ILE A 185 -7.01 -16.32 8.87
N ILE A 186 -7.51 -15.46 9.70
CA ILE A 186 -6.65 -14.47 10.33
C ILE A 186 -6.88 -14.59 11.83
N PRO A 187 -5.94 -15.13 12.62
CA PRO A 187 -5.89 -14.74 14.02
C PRO A 187 -5.96 -13.22 13.97
N ARG A 188 -6.98 -12.60 14.57
CA ARG A 188 -7.05 -11.14 14.70
C ARG A 188 -5.66 -10.74 15.17
N ASN A 189 -4.85 -10.21 14.25
CA ASN A 189 -3.49 -9.86 14.59
C ASN A 189 -3.65 -8.79 15.66
N ARG A 190 -3.41 -9.18 16.93
CA ARG A 190 -3.51 -8.30 18.10
C ARG A 190 -2.80 -6.98 17.83
N PHE A 191 -1.69 -7.08 17.10
CA PHE A 191 -0.89 -5.99 16.63
C PHE A 191 -1.66 -5.03 15.69
N LEU A 192 -2.27 -5.54 14.61
CA LEU A 192 -3.06 -4.70 13.70
C LEU A 192 -4.24 -4.05 14.41
N THR A 193 -4.92 -4.79 15.30
CA THR A 193 -6.01 -4.25 16.11
C THR A 193 -5.50 -3.14 17.05
N GLU A 194 -4.33 -3.30 17.65
CA GLU A 194 -3.74 -2.31 18.53
C GLU A 194 -3.31 -1.05 17.76
N VAL A 195 -2.68 -1.20 16.58
CA VAL A 195 -2.36 -0.07 15.69
C VAL A 195 -3.62 0.69 15.30
N LEU A 196 -4.65 0.01 14.82
CA LEU A 196 -5.91 0.64 14.41
C LEU A 196 -6.59 1.37 15.58
N ASN A 197 -6.61 0.79 16.78
CA ASN A 197 -7.16 1.43 17.96
C ASN A 197 -6.38 2.67 18.36
N ARG A 198 -5.05 2.66 18.27
CA ARG A 198 -4.22 3.82 18.57
C ARG A 198 -4.36 4.92 17.52
N VAL A 199 -4.39 4.58 16.24
CA VAL A 199 -4.67 5.55 15.17
C VAL A 199 -6.04 6.20 15.42
N ALA A 200 -7.08 5.42 15.69
CA ALA A 200 -8.41 5.94 16.00
C ALA A 200 -8.40 6.87 17.23
N THR A 201 -7.67 6.51 18.28
CA THR A 201 -7.55 7.32 19.51
C THR A 201 -6.84 8.64 19.24
N VAL A 202 -5.74 8.64 18.47
CA VAL A 202 -5.02 9.86 18.10
C VAL A 202 -5.88 10.77 17.23
N VAL A 203 -6.53 10.22 16.21
CA VAL A 203 -7.47 10.97 15.36
C VAL A 203 -8.59 11.57 16.19
N GLN A 204 -9.21 10.81 17.08
CA GLN A 204 -10.29 11.30 17.93
C GLN A 204 -9.82 12.40 18.91
N SER A 205 -8.61 12.31 19.47
CA SER A 205 -8.04 13.35 20.31
C SER A 205 -7.77 14.64 19.54
N LEU A 206 -7.32 14.56 18.28
CA LEU A 206 -7.12 15.72 17.41
C LEU A 206 -8.45 16.41 17.08
N PHE A 207 -9.51 15.67 16.78
CA PHE A 207 -10.85 16.23 16.59
C PHE A 207 -11.38 16.91 17.85
N THR A 208 -11.09 16.39 19.02
CA THR A 208 -11.48 16.99 20.30
C THR A 208 -10.77 18.32 20.55
N VAL A 209 -9.51 18.46 20.13
CA VAL A 209 -8.76 19.72 20.21
C VAL A 209 -9.35 20.76 19.25
N ILE A 210 -9.67 20.37 18.01
CA ILE A 210 -10.26 21.28 17.02
C ILE A 210 -11.62 21.81 17.51
N ASN A 211 -12.47 20.96 18.08
CA ASN A 211 -13.78 21.35 18.60
C ASN A 211 -13.73 22.22 19.89
N ARG A 212 -12.55 22.38 20.51
CA ARG A 212 -12.34 23.28 21.66
C ARG A 212 -11.82 24.66 21.25
N ILE A 213 -11.44 24.82 19.99
CA ILE A 213 -10.88 26.08 19.45
C ILE A 213 -11.93 26.89 18.67
N ILE A 214 -13.08 26.29 18.36
CA ILE A 214 -14.25 26.93 17.75
C ILE A 214 -15.27 27.24 18.84
#